data_12366629a0e5f01b8b06f869b065ee84
#
_entry.id   12366629a0e5f01b8b06f869b065ee84
#
_cell.length_a   1.000
_cell.length_b   1.000
_cell.length_c   1.000
_cell.angle_alpha   90.00
_cell.angle_beta   90.00
_cell.angle_gamma   90.00
#
_symmetry.space_group_name_H-M   'P 1'
#
loop_
_entity.id
_entity.type
_entity.pdbx_description
1 polymer ?
#
loop_
_entity_poly.entity_id
_entity_poly.type
_entity_poly.pdbx_seq_one_letter_code
_entity_poly.pdbx_strand_id
1 'polypeptide(L)'
;MLKRAVIALAVILFLTSSALCQDGRFDASINGGEAFTNTASGNAVVQSATAGPVIFGTFRYKVRAKHSLAFNYGRTRNSQTFQAGDNFHVLNSISEVSGAYLFSPFPNSKFEPFFLAGGGALIFSPSSTWVFFPDLPNNVLNRVQVNLGAVKQTELAFLYGLGVDYRLPRLSRLSLRLQYRGFLYKAPDFKVDQNSGSTVSFFTGAKGHMAEPSVGIVFRF
;
A
#
# COMPACT_ATOMS: atom_id res chain seq x y z
N MET A 1 6.39 23.64 -13.49
CA MET A 1 7.74 23.69 -12.90
C MET A 1 8.03 22.50 -11.99
N LEU A 2 7.16 22.08 -11.09
CA LEU A 2 7.37 20.96 -10.14
C LEU A 2 7.74 19.63 -10.81
N LYS A 3 7.08 19.24 -11.91
CA LYS A 3 7.37 18.00 -12.63
C LYS A 3 8.80 17.94 -13.19
N ARG A 4 9.34 19.06 -13.68
CA ARG A 4 10.71 19.14 -14.22
C ARG A 4 11.75 19.10 -13.09
N ALA A 5 11.44 19.69 -11.93
CA ALA A 5 12.32 19.64 -10.75
C ALA A 5 12.40 18.22 -10.18
N VAL A 6 11.29 17.47 -10.15
CA VAL A 6 11.26 16.06 -9.69
C VAL A 6 12.06 15.16 -10.63
N ILE A 7 11.94 15.35 -11.95
CA ILE A 7 12.72 14.58 -12.94
C ILE A 7 14.22 14.92 -12.82
N ALA A 8 14.57 16.20 -12.66
CA ALA A 8 15.96 16.62 -12.48
C ALA A 8 16.55 16.06 -11.17
N LEU A 9 15.79 16.06 -10.07
CA LEU A 9 16.21 15.47 -8.81
C LEU A 9 16.39 13.96 -8.92
N ALA A 10 15.50 13.26 -9.63
CA ALA A 10 15.63 11.83 -9.88
C ALA A 10 16.87 11.51 -10.74
N VAL A 11 17.15 12.31 -11.76
CA VAL A 11 18.35 12.16 -12.62
C VAL A 11 19.63 12.45 -11.82
N ILE A 12 19.63 13.47 -10.97
CA ILE A 12 20.79 13.80 -10.09
C ILE A 12 21.02 12.66 -9.08
N LEU A 13 19.96 12.12 -8.47
CA LEU A 13 20.04 10.96 -7.59
C LEU A 13 20.56 9.72 -8.33
N PHE A 14 20.20 9.52 -9.60
CA PHE A 14 20.73 8.43 -10.43
C PHE A 14 22.20 8.64 -10.79
N LEU A 15 22.64 9.86 -11.08
CA LEU A 15 24.03 10.18 -11.45
C LEU A 15 24.98 10.17 -10.24
N THR A 16 24.53 10.57 -9.06
CA THR A 16 25.34 10.51 -7.82
C THR A 16 25.44 9.10 -7.26
N SER A 17 24.52 8.19 -7.61
CA SER A 17 24.61 6.78 -7.18
C SER A 17 25.81 6.04 -7.77
N SER A 18 26.38 6.49 -8.89
CA SER A 18 27.60 5.89 -9.44
C SER A 18 28.85 6.07 -8.56
N ALA A 19 28.91 7.10 -7.73
CA ALA A 19 30.03 7.35 -6.83
C ALA A 19 29.92 6.59 -5.48
N LEU A 20 28.70 6.21 -5.07
CA LEU A 20 28.44 5.43 -3.85
C LEU A 20 28.38 3.93 -4.09
N CYS A 21 28.60 3.49 -5.34
CA CYS A 21 28.27 2.18 -5.87
C CYS A 21 29.41 1.15 -5.81
N GLN A 22 30.48 1.38 -5.04
CA GLN A 22 31.61 0.43 -5.03
C GLN A 22 31.39 -0.82 -4.19
N ASP A 23 30.37 -0.87 -3.32
CA ASP A 23 30.21 -1.98 -2.36
C ASP A 23 28.98 -2.89 -2.57
N GLY A 24 28.11 -2.63 -3.53
CA GLY A 24 26.88 -3.44 -3.74
C GLY A 24 25.94 -3.47 -2.51
N ARG A 25 25.99 -2.42 -1.70
CA ARG A 25 25.21 -2.31 -0.45
C ARG A 25 23.81 -1.78 -0.64
N PHE A 26 23.55 -1.19 -1.80
CA PHE A 26 22.25 -0.60 -2.09
C PHE A 26 21.53 -1.40 -3.17
N ASP A 27 20.24 -1.51 -3.05
CA ASP A 27 19.38 -1.93 -4.15
C ASP A 27 18.06 -1.13 -4.15
N ALA A 28 17.51 -0.99 -5.32
CA ALA A 28 16.20 -0.40 -5.55
C ALA A 28 15.33 -1.36 -6.33
N SER A 29 14.05 -1.41 -6.04
CA SER A 29 13.11 -2.24 -6.79
C SER A 29 11.81 -1.51 -7.08
N ILE A 30 11.18 -1.91 -8.19
CA ILE A 30 9.80 -1.57 -8.52
C ILE A 30 9.04 -2.88 -8.54
N ASN A 31 7.90 -2.90 -7.84
CA ASN A 31 7.06 -4.07 -7.68
C ASN A 31 5.63 -3.73 -8.06
N GLY A 32 4.95 -4.67 -8.69
CA GLY A 32 3.54 -4.60 -9.03
C GLY A 32 2.81 -5.85 -8.54
N GLY A 33 1.57 -5.71 -8.15
CA GLY A 33 0.79 -6.81 -7.62
C GLY A 33 -0.65 -6.41 -7.38
N GLU A 34 -1.27 -7.12 -6.46
CA GLU A 34 -2.65 -6.88 -6.06
C GLU A 34 -2.75 -6.79 -4.53
N ALA A 35 -3.55 -5.86 -4.04
CA ALA A 35 -3.83 -5.68 -2.63
C ALA A 35 -5.21 -6.28 -2.29
N PHE A 36 -5.24 -7.21 -1.34
CA PHE A 36 -6.44 -7.85 -0.81
C PHE A 36 -6.65 -7.39 0.62
N THR A 37 -7.82 -6.83 0.90
CA THR A 37 -8.16 -6.37 2.26
C THR A 37 -9.26 -7.26 2.82
N ASN A 38 -9.08 -7.73 4.06
CA ASN A 38 -10.12 -8.51 4.72
C ASN A 38 -11.32 -7.64 5.11
N THR A 39 -12.47 -8.27 5.26
CA THR A 39 -13.66 -7.63 5.85
C THR A 39 -13.41 -7.37 7.33
N ALA A 40 -13.72 -6.14 7.77
CA ALA A 40 -13.65 -5.71 9.15
C ALA A 40 -15.09 -5.42 9.64
N SER A 41 -15.46 -5.94 10.82
CA SER A 41 -16.79 -5.73 11.39
C SER A 41 -16.70 -5.34 12.85
N GLY A 42 -17.57 -4.43 13.26
CA GLY A 42 -17.70 -3.96 14.63
C GLY A 42 -18.66 -2.79 14.73
N ASN A 43 -19.19 -2.53 15.93
CA ASN A 43 -20.14 -1.44 16.20
C ASN A 43 -21.33 -1.40 15.22
N ALA A 44 -21.89 -2.55 14.87
CA ALA A 44 -22.95 -2.73 13.86
C ALA A 44 -22.61 -2.22 12.45
N VAL A 45 -21.34 -2.02 12.14
CA VAL A 45 -20.82 -1.65 10.83
C VAL A 45 -19.98 -2.79 10.26
N VAL A 46 -20.24 -3.16 9.02
CA VAL A 46 -19.40 -4.10 8.25
C VAL A 46 -18.71 -3.32 7.14
N GLN A 47 -17.38 -3.34 7.14
CA GLN A 47 -16.53 -2.73 6.13
C GLN A 47 -15.90 -3.82 5.30
N SER A 48 -16.13 -3.83 4.01
CA SER A 48 -15.48 -4.68 3.04
C SER A 48 -14.77 -3.85 1.97
N ALA A 49 -13.68 -4.38 1.42
CA ALA A 49 -12.94 -3.71 0.36
C ALA A 49 -12.74 -4.64 -0.82
N THR A 50 -12.79 -4.08 -2.02
CA THR A 50 -12.44 -4.82 -3.24
C THR A 50 -10.92 -5.00 -3.30
N ALA A 51 -10.47 -6.08 -3.95
CA ALA A 51 -9.09 -6.19 -4.39
C ALA A 51 -8.74 -5.06 -5.36
N GLY A 52 -7.48 -4.63 -5.36
CA GLY A 52 -7.05 -3.54 -6.23
C GLY A 52 -5.57 -3.62 -6.58
N PRO A 53 -5.18 -3.08 -7.74
CA PRO A 53 -3.80 -3.08 -8.16
C PRO A 53 -2.93 -2.27 -7.20
N VAL A 54 -1.74 -2.77 -6.91
CA VAL A 54 -0.71 -2.09 -6.12
C VAL A 54 0.57 -1.94 -6.93
N ILE A 55 1.18 -0.77 -6.82
CA ILE A 55 2.54 -0.51 -7.30
C ILE A 55 3.33 0.13 -6.17
N PHE A 56 4.56 -0.35 -5.94
CA PHE A 56 5.43 0.25 -4.93
C PHE A 56 6.90 0.12 -5.31
N GLY A 57 7.66 1.13 -4.86
CA GLY A 57 9.11 1.16 -4.89
C GLY A 57 9.69 0.77 -3.54
N THR A 58 10.81 0.05 -3.55
CA THR A 58 11.59 -0.26 -2.35
C THR A 58 13.02 0.18 -2.57
N PHE A 59 13.58 0.91 -1.63
CA PHE A 59 15.00 1.20 -1.51
C PHE A 59 15.56 0.43 -0.33
N ARG A 60 16.58 -0.41 -0.55
CA ARG A 60 17.17 -1.28 0.48
C ARG A 60 18.65 -0.97 0.67
N TYR A 61 19.04 -0.86 1.94
CA TYR A 61 20.41 -0.72 2.38
C TYR A 61 20.86 -1.96 3.15
N LYS A 62 21.89 -2.64 2.67
CA LYS A 62 22.50 -3.81 3.32
C LYS A 62 23.46 -3.34 4.43
N VAL A 63 23.04 -3.48 5.68
CA VAL A 63 23.85 -3.17 6.85
C VAL A 63 24.95 -4.23 7.05
N ARG A 64 24.58 -5.50 6.85
CA ARG A 64 25.47 -6.68 6.87
C ARG A 64 25.01 -7.67 5.80
N ALA A 65 25.79 -8.70 5.55
CA ALA A 65 25.47 -9.70 4.53
C ALA A 65 24.04 -10.25 4.62
N LYS A 66 23.55 -10.54 5.84
CA LYS A 66 22.22 -11.11 6.09
C LYS A 66 21.17 -10.09 6.53
N HIS A 67 21.54 -8.83 6.79
CA HIS A 67 20.71 -7.84 7.45
C HIS A 67 20.60 -6.59 6.62
N SER A 68 19.38 -6.15 6.33
CA SER A 68 19.11 -4.97 5.53
C SER A 68 17.99 -4.13 6.13
N LEU A 69 18.01 -2.85 5.80
CA LEU A 69 16.91 -1.92 6.07
C LEU A 69 16.29 -1.55 4.73
N ALA A 70 14.97 -1.53 4.68
CA ALA A 70 14.22 -1.11 3.50
C ALA A 70 13.32 0.06 3.82
N PHE A 71 13.20 0.97 2.87
CA PHE A 71 12.21 2.01 2.82
C PHE A 71 11.28 1.74 1.61
N ASN A 72 9.98 1.77 1.84
CA ASN A 72 8.99 1.51 0.81
C ASN A 72 8.06 2.71 0.64
N TYR A 73 7.70 2.97 -0.60
CA TYR A 73 6.63 3.89 -0.96
C TYR A 73 5.73 3.22 -1.99
N GLY A 74 4.45 3.15 -1.71
CA GLY A 74 3.49 2.44 -2.55
C GLY A 74 2.16 3.17 -2.71
N ARG A 75 1.40 2.72 -3.69
CA ARG A 75 0.04 3.20 -3.92
C ARG A 75 -0.85 2.07 -4.44
N THR A 76 -2.03 1.96 -3.83
CA THR A 76 -3.11 1.11 -4.30
C THR A 76 -4.42 1.88 -4.38
N ARG A 77 -5.39 1.33 -5.11
CA ARG A 77 -6.75 1.86 -5.21
C ARG A 77 -7.73 0.72 -4.98
N ASN A 78 -8.73 0.96 -4.15
CA ASN A 78 -9.81 0.02 -3.92
C ASN A 78 -11.14 0.76 -3.75
N SER A 79 -12.24 0.02 -3.81
CA SER A 79 -13.55 0.48 -3.37
C SER A 79 -13.87 -0.15 -2.02
N GLN A 80 -14.27 0.66 -1.08
CA GLN A 80 -14.69 0.19 0.24
C GLN A 80 -16.21 0.34 0.37
N THR A 81 -16.85 -0.71 0.85
CA THR A 81 -18.29 -0.74 1.12
C THR A 81 -18.51 -0.80 2.61
N PHE A 82 -19.33 0.11 3.12
CA PHE A 82 -19.77 0.17 4.52
C PHE A 82 -21.25 -0.18 4.56
N GLN A 83 -21.59 -1.19 5.37
CA GLN A 83 -22.98 -1.60 5.64
C GLN A 83 -23.31 -1.22 7.07
N ALA A 84 -24.19 -0.23 7.22
CA ALA A 84 -24.67 0.29 8.51
C ALA A 84 -26.17 0.66 8.40
N GLY A 85 -27.01 -0.27 7.97
CA GLY A 85 -28.38 -0.02 7.53
C GLY A 85 -28.43 0.30 6.04
N ASP A 86 -27.80 1.40 5.62
CA ASP A 86 -27.59 1.74 4.20
C ASP A 86 -26.21 1.27 3.72
N ASN A 87 -26.08 1.06 2.42
CA ASN A 87 -24.82 0.67 1.80
C ASN A 87 -24.07 1.89 1.23
N PHE A 88 -22.92 2.20 1.80
CA PHE A 88 -22.06 3.28 1.34
C PHE A 88 -20.85 2.71 0.59
N HIS A 89 -20.58 3.24 -0.60
CA HIS A 89 -19.40 2.89 -1.39
C HIS A 89 -18.45 4.08 -1.45
N VAL A 90 -17.21 3.87 -1.03
CA VAL A 90 -16.16 4.87 -1.03
C VAL A 90 -15.03 4.41 -1.94
N LEU A 91 -14.79 5.11 -3.05
CA LEU A 91 -13.58 4.93 -3.84
C LEU A 91 -12.40 5.53 -3.08
N ASN A 92 -11.39 4.74 -2.84
CA ASN A 92 -10.29 5.11 -1.99
C ASN A 92 -8.94 4.87 -2.67
N SER A 93 -8.03 5.83 -2.51
CA SER A 93 -6.63 5.69 -2.89
C SER A 93 -5.80 5.61 -1.63
N ILE A 94 -5.06 4.52 -1.45
CA ILE A 94 -4.22 4.28 -0.29
C ILE A 94 -2.77 4.50 -0.71
N SER A 95 -2.08 5.43 -0.04
CA SER A 95 -0.64 5.59 -0.17
C SER A 95 0.05 4.98 1.04
N GLU A 96 1.12 4.24 0.79
CA GLU A 96 1.95 3.62 1.81
C GLU A 96 3.28 4.35 1.93
N VAL A 97 3.74 4.56 3.17
CA VAL A 97 5.12 4.92 3.51
C VAL A 97 5.55 4.00 4.63
N SER A 98 6.53 3.15 4.40
CA SER A 98 6.94 2.17 5.41
C SER A 98 8.45 1.94 5.47
N GLY A 99 8.93 1.54 6.65
CA GLY A 99 10.27 1.07 6.89
C GLY A 99 10.25 -0.36 7.38
N ALA A 100 11.19 -1.19 6.92
CA ALA A 100 11.29 -2.58 7.33
C ALA A 100 12.74 -3.03 7.53
N TYR A 101 12.92 -3.91 8.48
CA TYR A 101 14.11 -4.72 8.61
C TYR A 101 13.94 -6.01 7.81
N LEU A 102 14.99 -6.40 7.06
CA LEU A 102 15.03 -7.63 6.28
C LEU A 102 16.12 -8.55 6.78
N PHE A 103 15.79 -9.82 6.88
CA PHE A 103 16.72 -10.90 7.16
C PHE A 103 16.77 -11.87 5.98
N SER A 104 17.97 -12.01 5.36
CA SER A 104 18.23 -12.93 4.26
C SER A 104 19.15 -14.06 4.74
N PRO A 105 18.66 -15.28 5.01
CA PRO A 105 19.48 -16.37 5.56
C PRO A 105 20.58 -16.80 4.60
N PHE A 106 20.36 -16.75 3.30
CA PHE A 106 21.30 -17.18 2.25
C PHE A 106 21.65 -16.01 1.31
N PRO A 107 22.45 -15.01 1.79
CA PRO A 107 22.85 -13.88 0.99
C PRO A 107 23.78 -14.36 -0.14
N ASN A 108 23.74 -13.64 -1.26
CA ASN A 108 24.57 -13.94 -2.44
C ASN A 108 24.28 -15.27 -3.15
N SER A 109 23.24 -16.01 -2.78
CA SER A 109 22.78 -17.17 -3.53
C SER A 109 22.03 -16.75 -4.82
N LYS A 110 21.85 -17.69 -5.74
CA LYS A 110 21.04 -17.47 -6.95
C LYS A 110 19.58 -17.17 -6.61
N PHE A 111 19.05 -17.86 -5.58
CA PHE A 111 17.78 -17.60 -4.93
C PHE A 111 18.08 -17.07 -3.54
N GLU A 112 17.79 -15.81 -3.31
CA GLU A 112 18.03 -15.12 -2.04
C GLU A 112 16.68 -14.91 -1.33
N PRO A 113 16.24 -15.87 -0.47
CA PRO A 113 15.03 -15.70 0.31
C PRO A 113 15.25 -14.62 1.38
N PHE A 114 14.18 -13.93 1.73
CA PHE A 114 14.19 -12.94 2.80
C PHE A 114 12.87 -12.90 3.56
N PHE A 115 12.97 -12.52 4.81
CA PHE A 115 11.86 -12.19 5.68
C PHE A 115 11.92 -10.71 5.99
N LEU A 116 10.78 -10.06 6.14
CA LEU A 116 10.72 -8.65 6.50
C LEU A 116 9.72 -8.40 7.62
N ALA A 117 10.06 -7.48 8.49
CA ALA A 117 9.18 -6.95 9.52
C ALA A 117 9.47 -5.48 9.76
N GLY A 118 8.44 -4.70 9.99
CA GLY A 118 8.58 -3.25 10.15
C GLY A 118 7.28 -2.54 10.47
N GLY A 119 7.24 -1.28 10.14
CA GLY A 119 6.06 -0.46 10.34
C GLY A 119 6.03 0.73 9.40
N GLY A 120 4.87 1.35 9.33
CA GLY A 120 4.66 2.51 8.47
C GLY A 120 3.31 3.14 8.67
N ALA A 121 2.92 3.95 7.71
CA ALA A 121 1.66 4.63 7.66
C ALA A 121 0.93 4.31 6.35
N LEU A 122 -0.34 4.01 6.46
CA LEU A 122 -1.28 3.90 5.35
C LEU A 122 -2.13 5.16 5.33
N ILE A 123 -2.06 5.90 4.23
CA ILE A 123 -2.76 7.16 4.04
C ILE A 123 -3.94 6.91 3.12
N PHE A 124 -5.13 6.88 3.70
CA PHE A 124 -6.39 6.70 3.00
C PHE A 124 -6.89 8.04 2.46
N SER A 125 -7.08 8.13 1.15
CA SER A 125 -7.53 9.35 0.47
C SER A 125 -8.79 9.02 -0.34
N PRO A 126 -9.99 9.19 0.25
CA PRO A 126 -11.25 8.96 -0.43
C PRO A 126 -11.43 9.97 -1.56
N SER A 127 -11.92 9.52 -2.73
CA SER A 127 -12.10 10.36 -3.91
C SER A 127 -13.56 10.60 -4.30
N SER A 128 -14.45 9.63 -4.07
CA SER A 128 -15.88 9.76 -4.30
C SER A 128 -16.66 8.79 -3.43
N THR A 129 -17.87 9.16 -3.07
CA THR A 129 -18.75 8.37 -2.21
C THR A 129 -20.11 8.24 -2.89
N TRP A 130 -20.67 7.01 -2.86
CA TRP A 130 -21.98 6.68 -3.40
C TRP A 130 -22.81 6.09 -2.30
N VAL A 131 -24.08 6.47 -2.23
CA VAL A 131 -25.07 5.88 -1.30
C VAL A 131 -26.08 5.09 -2.12
N PHE A 132 -26.33 3.86 -1.70
CA PHE A 132 -27.41 3.03 -2.24
C PHE A 132 -28.59 3.04 -1.28
N PHE A 133 -29.76 3.40 -1.80
CA PHE A 133 -31.03 3.31 -1.06
C PHE A 133 -31.80 2.09 -1.61
N PRO A 134 -31.76 0.93 -0.94
CA PRO A 134 -32.42 -0.29 -1.43
C PRO A 134 -33.95 -0.19 -1.49
N ASP A 135 -34.55 0.67 -0.68
CA ASP A 135 -36.02 0.75 -0.51
C ASP A 135 -36.70 1.78 -1.41
N LEU A 136 -36.00 2.40 -2.35
CA LEU A 136 -36.62 3.30 -3.32
C LEU A 136 -37.32 2.52 -4.44
N PRO A 137 -38.52 2.94 -4.91
CA PRO A 137 -39.23 2.28 -6.00
C PRO A 137 -38.35 2.18 -7.24
N ASN A 138 -38.50 1.10 -8.02
CA ASN A 138 -37.65 0.73 -9.16
C ASN A 138 -37.50 1.78 -10.27
N ASN A 139 -38.19 2.90 -10.22
CA ASN A 139 -38.16 3.99 -11.22
C ASN A 139 -37.21 5.15 -10.84
N VAL A 140 -36.62 5.12 -9.66
CA VAL A 140 -35.65 6.13 -9.19
C VAL A 140 -34.27 5.49 -9.18
N LEU A 141 -33.28 6.18 -9.73
CA LEU A 141 -31.89 5.74 -9.64
C LEU A 141 -31.54 5.48 -8.16
N ASN A 142 -31.42 4.21 -7.80
CA ASN A 142 -31.11 3.77 -6.43
C ASN A 142 -29.67 4.19 -6.00
N ARG A 143 -29.03 5.05 -6.78
CA ARG A 143 -27.70 5.57 -6.55
C ARG A 143 -27.74 7.08 -6.52
N VAL A 144 -27.50 7.66 -5.37
CA VAL A 144 -27.28 9.09 -5.25
C VAL A 144 -25.79 9.29 -5.00
N GLN A 145 -25.13 10.00 -5.92
CA GLN A 145 -23.77 10.45 -5.65
C GLN A 145 -23.88 11.56 -4.58
N VAL A 146 -23.48 11.22 -3.38
CA VAL A 146 -23.38 12.21 -2.31
C VAL A 146 -21.91 12.64 -2.30
N ASN A 147 -21.68 13.94 -2.52
CA ASN A 147 -20.35 14.51 -2.38
C ASN A 147 -20.04 14.66 -0.89
N LEU A 148 -19.85 13.53 -0.23
CA LEU A 148 -19.55 13.48 1.17
C LEU A 148 -18.08 13.83 1.32
N GLY A 149 -17.76 14.88 2.04
CA GLY A 149 -16.40 15.31 2.36
C GLY A 149 -15.68 14.30 3.25
N ALA A 150 -15.48 13.07 2.74
CA ALA A 150 -14.75 12.05 3.46
C ALA A 150 -13.32 12.53 3.73
N VAL A 151 -12.95 12.62 4.99
CA VAL A 151 -11.67 13.19 5.41
C VAL A 151 -10.56 12.17 5.19
N LYS A 152 -9.45 12.65 4.62
CA LYS A 152 -8.21 11.88 4.50
C LYS A 152 -7.75 11.40 5.88
N GLN A 153 -7.44 10.10 5.99
CA GLN A 153 -7.01 9.48 7.23
C GLN A 153 -5.66 8.81 7.11
N THR A 154 -4.91 8.80 8.18
CA THR A 154 -3.60 8.14 8.26
C THR A 154 -3.63 7.15 9.42
N GLU A 155 -3.40 5.87 9.09
CA GLU A 155 -3.37 4.78 10.05
C GLU A 155 -1.97 4.20 10.14
N LEU A 156 -1.49 3.98 11.36
CA LEU A 156 -0.25 3.26 11.59
C LEU A 156 -0.46 1.78 11.28
N ALA A 157 0.52 1.19 10.61
CA ALA A 157 0.47 -0.20 10.21
C ALA A 157 1.74 -0.95 10.61
N PHE A 158 1.57 -2.17 11.10
CA PHE A 158 2.64 -3.13 11.22
C PHE A 158 2.79 -3.86 9.88
N LEU A 159 4.01 -3.87 9.34
CA LEU A 159 4.37 -4.52 8.08
C LEU A 159 5.12 -5.82 8.38
N TYR A 160 4.74 -6.90 7.72
CA TYR A 160 5.47 -8.17 7.74
C TYR A 160 5.44 -8.80 6.34
N GLY A 161 6.33 -9.75 6.11
CA GLY A 161 6.31 -10.45 4.82
C GLY A 161 7.51 -11.35 4.61
N LEU A 162 7.51 -11.95 3.42
CA LEU A 162 8.58 -12.81 2.94
C LEU A 162 8.69 -12.70 1.42
N GLY A 163 9.84 -13.07 0.91
CA GLY A 163 10.03 -13.07 -0.53
C GLY A 163 11.31 -13.77 -0.93
N VAL A 164 11.55 -13.79 -2.24
CA VAL A 164 12.75 -14.33 -2.84
C VAL A 164 13.21 -13.43 -3.99
N ASP A 165 14.50 -13.12 -4.01
CA ASP A 165 15.17 -12.44 -5.12
C ASP A 165 15.90 -13.49 -5.96
N TYR A 166 15.52 -13.64 -7.23
CA TYR A 166 16.18 -14.49 -8.19
C TYR A 166 17.17 -13.69 -9.03
N ARG A 167 18.47 -13.96 -8.88
CA ARG A 167 19.54 -13.30 -9.64
C ARG A 167 19.58 -13.77 -11.08
N LEU A 168 19.50 -12.86 -12.04
CA LEU A 168 19.57 -13.16 -13.44
C LEU A 168 21.02 -13.51 -13.83
N PRO A 169 21.32 -14.72 -14.37
CA PRO A 169 22.69 -15.16 -14.61
C PRO A 169 23.48 -14.28 -15.58
N ARG A 170 22.80 -13.64 -16.52
CA ARG A 170 23.42 -12.79 -17.55
C ARG A 170 23.45 -11.30 -17.17
N LEU A 171 22.72 -10.90 -16.15
CA LEU A 171 22.53 -9.51 -15.74
C LEU A 171 22.81 -9.41 -14.25
N SER A 172 24.09 -9.38 -13.87
CA SER A 172 24.55 -9.46 -12.47
C SER A 172 23.93 -8.38 -11.54
N ARG A 173 23.54 -7.24 -12.12
CA ARG A 173 22.90 -6.13 -11.37
C ARG A 173 21.39 -6.24 -11.28
N LEU A 174 20.75 -7.17 -12.02
CA LEU A 174 19.30 -7.33 -12.02
C LEU A 174 18.88 -8.62 -11.34
N SER A 175 17.78 -8.54 -10.61
CA SER A 175 17.11 -9.70 -10.01
C SER A 175 15.61 -9.57 -10.20
N LEU A 176 14.92 -10.70 -10.32
CA LEU A 176 13.48 -10.77 -10.22
C LEU A 176 13.11 -11.00 -8.76
N ARG A 177 12.10 -10.28 -8.28
CA ARG A 177 11.57 -10.43 -6.93
C ARG A 177 10.17 -11.00 -6.99
N LEU A 178 9.93 -12.02 -6.19
CA LEU A 178 8.61 -12.48 -5.80
C LEU A 178 8.47 -12.26 -4.30
N GLN A 179 7.42 -11.53 -3.87
CA GLN A 179 7.22 -11.28 -2.45
C GLN A 179 5.76 -11.22 -2.07
N TYR A 180 5.51 -11.52 -0.81
CA TYR A 180 4.26 -11.33 -0.11
C TYR A 180 4.50 -10.35 1.03
N ARG A 181 3.65 -9.33 1.14
CA ARG A 181 3.62 -8.38 2.26
C ARG A 181 2.25 -8.41 2.90
N GLY A 182 2.20 -8.22 4.20
CA GLY A 182 0.98 -8.07 4.96
C GLY A 182 1.05 -6.83 5.84
N PHE A 183 -0.05 -6.09 5.91
CA PHE A 183 -0.21 -4.95 6.80
C PHE A 183 -1.31 -5.24 7.80
N LEU A 184 -1.01 -5.01 9.08
CA LEU A 184 -1.98 -4.99 10.17
C LEU A 184 -2.15 -3.55 10.62
N TYR A 185 -3.36 -3.02 10.56
CA TYR A 185 -3.67 -1.63 10.87
C TYR A 185 -5.04 -1.52 11.52
N LYS A 186 -5.39 -0.34 12.03
CA LYS A 186 -6.75 -0.04 12.49
C LYS A 186 -7.61 0.34 11.28
N ALA A 187 -8.80 -0.24 11.17
CA ALA A 187 -9.73 0.09 10.07
C ALA A 187 -10.05 1.60 10.10
N PRO A 188 -9.98 2.31 8.95
CA PRO A 188 -10.20 3.73 8.90
C PRO A 188 -11.65 4.08 9.26
N ASP A 189 -11.84 5.19 9.95
CA ASP A 189 -13.12 5.77 10.28
C ASP A 189 -13.43 6.93 9.32
N PHE A 190 -14.14 6.64 8.24
CA PHE A 190 -14.58 7.70 7.33
C PHE A 190 -15.77 8.41 7.92
N LYS A 191 -15.53 9.63 8.38
CA LYS A 191 -16.60 10.55 8.80
C LYS A 191 -17.28 11.14 7.57
N VAL A 192 -18.58 11.09 7.55
CA VAL A 192 -19.42 11.63 6.50
C VAL A 192 -20.22 12.79 7.06
N ASP A 193 -19.94 14.01 6.57
CA ASP A 193 -20.72 15.18 6.92
C ASP A 193 -22.02 15.19 6.09
N GLN A 194 -23.15 15.06 6.75
CA GLN A 194 -24.45 15.27 6.12
C GLN A 194 -24.73 16.78 6.01
N ASN A 195 -25.38 17.20 4.93
CA ASN A 195 -25.80 18.60 4.71
C ASN A 195 -26.69 19.16 5.83
N SER A 196 -27.16 18.33 6.75
CA SER A 196 -27.95 18.69 7.92
C SER A 196 -27.11 19.10 9.13
N GLY A 197 -25.77 19.18 9.01
CA GLY A 197 -24.87 19.48 10.13
C GLY A 197 -24.62 18.31 11.08
N SER A 198 -25.12 17.11 10.76
CA SER A 198 -24.80 15.88 11.49
C SER A 198 -23.67 15.13 10.80
N THR A 199 -22.69 14.68 11.56
CA THR A 199 -21.59 13.82 11.09
C THR A 199 -21.95 12.38 11.40
N VAL A 200 -22.01 11.52 10.38
CA VAL A 200 -22.14 10.07 10.56
C VAL A 200 -20.74 9.46 10.50
N SER A 201 -20.39 8.72 11.54
CA SER A 201 -19.12 8.02 11.64
C SER A 201 -19.31 6.53 11.37
N PHE A 202 -18.53 5.96 10.43
CA PHE A 202 -18.52 4.53 10.12
C PHE A 202 -17.39 3.81 10.86
N PHE A 203 -17.33 4.00 12.15
CA PHE A 203 -16.29 3.45 13.00
C PHE A 203 -16.55 1.97 13.32
N THR A 204 -15.81 1.07 12.74
CA THR A 204 -15.87 -0.37 13.07
C THR A 204 -15.12 -0.71 14.36
N GLY A 205 -14.09 0.06 14.72
CA GLY A 205 -13.17 -0.26 15.82
C GLY A 205 -12.32 -1.52 15.58
N ALA A 206 -12.47 -2.17 14.45
CA ALA A 206 -11.82 -3.44 14.12
C ALA A 206 -10.40 -3.23 13.58
N LYS A 207 -9.63 -4.34 13.57
CA LYS A 207 -8.32 -4.40 12.90
C LYS A 207 -8.52 -4.79 11.44
N GLY A 208 -7.89 -4.03 10.54
CA GLY A 208 -7.78 -4.35 9.12
C GLY A 208 -6.52 -5.15 8.84
N HIS A 209 -6.60 -6.02 7.87
CA HIS A 209 -5.47 -6.74 7.32
C HIS A 209 -5.47 -6.60 5.80
N MET A 210 -4.34 -6.16 5.23
CA MET A 210 -4.16 -6.04 3.79
C MET A 210 -2.99 -6.92 3.38
N ALA A 211 -3.23 -7.82 2.43
CA ALA A 211 -2.25 -8.74 1.85
C ALA A 211 -1.86 -8.28 0.45
N GLU A 212 -0.56 -8.24 0.15
CA GLU A 212 -0.03 -7.76 -1.12
C GLU A 212 0.98 -8.75 -1.73
N PRO A 213 0.52 -9.82 -2.42
CA PRO A 213 1.38 -10.59 -3.29
C PRO A 213 1.85 -9.72 -4.46
N SER A 214 3.13 -9.77 -4.79
CA SER A 214 3.72 -8.92 -5.82
C SER A 214 4.93 -9.54 -6.49
N VAL A 215 5.19 -9.10 -7.71
CA VAL A 215 6.39 -9.39 -8.49
C VAL A 215 7.09 -8.09 -8.83
N GLY A 216 8.42 -8.13 -8.97
CA GLY A 216 9.17 -6.92 -9.27
C GLY A 216 10.55 -7.16 -9.84
N ILE A 217 11.18 -6.05 -10.17
CA ILE A 217 12.56 -6.01 -10.67
C ILE A 217 13.40 -5.26 -9.64
N VAL A 218 14.51 -5.88 -9.25
CA VAL A 218 15.49 -5.30 -8.31
C VAL A 218 16.73 -4.93 -9.09
N PHE A 219 17.17 -3.70 -8.92
CA PHE A 219 18.42 -3.20 -9.43
C PHE A 219 19.41 -3.03 -8.27
N ARG A 220 20.62 -3.62 -8.40
CA ARG A 220 21.68 -3.61 -7.37
C ARG A 220 22.83 -2.69 -7.79
N PHE A 221 23.24 -1.85 -6.84
CA PHE A 221 24.33 -0.89 -7.03
C PHE A 221 25.57 -1.29 -6.26
#